data_73ddd027f51945d63a3abca8b7198490
#
_entry.id   73ddd027f51945d63a3abca8b7198490
#
_cell.length_a   1.000
_cell.length_b   1.000
_cell.length_c   1.000
_cell.angle_alpha   90.00
_cell.angle_beta   90.00
_cell.angle_gamma   90.00
#
_symmetry.space_group_name_H-M   'P 1'
#
loop_
_entity.id
_entity.type
_entity.pdbx_description
1 polymer ?
#
loop_
_entity_poly.entity_id
_entity_poly.type
_entity_poly.pdbx_seq_one_letter_code
_entity_poly.pdbx_strand_id
1 'polypeptide(L)'
;MTAHIEVTTPSYNPAESPPHHDSTALGLPEHPPRLSTFSHLDLDDSGESKHSTGCSVAMLVLLALPRMATNMAWSAQWAALGPYLGTLLPRFAVQLTQLIGPLSGILVAPTIGVLSDRSSCKWGRRRPFLIYGAVTSAACWTLMGFTRELGELLGDSGNHRPWTAGLTILFYTWMDITVNVVQTPAFLIIADFAGDRQTLGASIGQASSTLGSILVAGYIYIFGAAHLTLRWFLGMLSVTMLASVGAVCVFAKEQIPPSKDFGLGPGEAAPSTLKRIGEAFSCIYNGLKTLPRALAIYCLVLLCIQFGFTAYNGNKGQFFGIEVYGGNSTDADICKQTHCTEEQEHYNDGVQIAGGLTDLLFNVLGYLYSWVLPVLVYRLGARWVVTVACIPQALLMVMAFTKVVALDVLIVVLTAITQATVFALIVPIIIHVFGTSAHVGMYVGAVNSANCVGQLFNFVVGTALVETSLGYALPVFVGGALSFLGAIISLVALRIDMHSM
;
A
#
# COMPACT_ATOMS: atom_id res chain seq x y z
N MET A 1 -57.50 14.41 5.94
CA MET A 1 -57.11 15.55 5.07
C MET A 1 -55.76 15.14 4.45
N THR A 2 -55.82 14.50 3.32
CA THR A 2 -54.70 13.99 2.50
C THR A 2 -54.38 15.02 1.44
N ALA A 3 -53.23 15.63 1.47
CA ALA A 3 -52.75 16.56 0.44
C ALA A 3 -51.85 15.79 -0.52
N HIS A 4 -52.30 15.61 -1.75
CA HIS A 4 -51.48 15.17 -2.89
C HIS A 4 -50.57 16.31 -3.34
N ILE A 5 -49.27 16.07 -3.41
CA ILE A 5 -48.32 16.95 -4.09
C ILE A 5 -48.03 16.33 -5.45
N GLU A 6 -48.52 16.96 -6.53
CA GLU A 6 -48.14 16.67 -7.89
C GLU A 6 -46.73 17.16 -8.18
N VAL A 7 -45.86 16.23 -8.59
CA VAL A 7 -44.53 16.56 -9.08
C VAL A 7 -44.64 16.73 -10.60
N THR A 8 -44.57 17.97 -11.06
CA THR A 8 -44.46 18.28 -12.50
C THR A 8 -43.03 18.14 -12.95
N THR A 9 -42.76 17.18 -13.82
CA THR A 9 -41.53 17.05 -14.59
C THR A 9 -41.49 18.09 -15.74
N PRO A 10 -40.39 18.85 -15.93
CA PRO A 10 -40.25 19.72 -17.10
C PRO A 10 -39.96 18.89 -18.35
N SER A 11 -40.71 19.17 -19.40
CA SER A 11 -40.54 18.60 -20.73
C SER A 11 -39.26 19.14 -21.38
N TYR A 12 -38.40 18.22 -21.84
CA TYR A 12 -37.20 18.51 -22.63
C TYR A 12 -37.57 18.81 -24.09
N ASN A 13 -37.17 20.00 -24.57
CA ASN A 13 -37.37 20.42 -25.97
C ASN A 13 -36.01 20.26 -26.72
N PRO A 14 -35.89 19.44 -27.79
CA PRO A 14 -34.62 19.12 -28.44
C PRO A 14 -34.24 20.04 -29.62
N ALA A 15 -34.31 21.34 -29.44
CA ALA A 15 -34.04 22.29 -30.52
C ALA A 15 -33.29 23.53 -30.02
N GLU A 16 -32.11 23.37 -29.43
CA GLU A 16 -31.09 24.44 -29.35
C GLU A 16 -29.73 23.82 -29.01
N SER A 17 -28.87 23.63 -30.03
CA SER A 17 -27.45 23.33 -29.89
C SER A 17 -26.68 24.59 -29.59
N PRO A 18 -25.83 24.67 -28.54
CA PRO A 18 -24.93 25.79 -28.33
C PRO A 18 -23.77 25.78 -29.33
N PRO A 19 -23.15 26.95 -29.63
CA PRO A 19 -22.18 27.11 -30.69
C PRO A 19 -20.86 26.38 -30.39
N HIS A 20 -20.30 25.75 -31.42
CA HIS A 20 -18.97 25.16 -31.42
C HIS A 20 -17.91 26.22 -31.09
N HIS A 21 -17.20 26.09 -29.99
CA HIS A 21 -15.92 26.77 -29.75
C HIS A 21 -14.83 25.93 -30.40
N ASP A 22 -14.16 26.52 -31.39
CA ASP A 22 -12.96 26.01 -32.05
C ASP A 22 -11.81 25.84 -31.02
N SER A 23 -11.41 24.59 -30.76
CA SER A 23 -10.29 24.22 -29.88
C SER A 23 -9.02 23.84 -30.67
N THR A 24 -8.65 24.66 -31.65
CA THR A 24 -7.42 24.48 -32.46
C THR A 24 -6.23 25.30 -31.96
N ALA A 25 -5.96 25.34 -30.66
CA ALA A 25 -4.83 26.11 -30.13
C ALA A 25 -3.97 25.42 -29.08
N LEU A 26 -3.98 24.10 -28.98
CA LEU A 26 -2.98 23.34 -28.21
C LEU A 26 -2.80 21.98 -28.89
N GLY A 27 -1.66 21.78 -29.54
CA GLY A 27 -1.28 20.56 -30.25
C GLY A 27 -1.18 19.32 -29.34
N LEU A 28 -2.31 18.88 -28.81
CA LEU A 28 -2.46 17.59 -28.16
C LEU A 28 -2.83 16.57 -29.26
N PRO A 29 -2.21 15.37 -29.27
CA PRO A 29 -2.60 14.33 -30.22
C PRO A 29 -4.09 13.97 -30.01
N GLU A 30 -4.83 13.95 -31.08
CA GLU A 30 -6.29 13.72 -31.11
C GLU A 30 -6.75 12.36 -30.54
N HIS A 31 -5.86 11.45 -30.23
CA HIS A 31 -6.15 10.21 -29.54
C HIS A 31 -5.04 9.89 -28.50
N PRO A 32 -5.28 10.12 -27.18
CA PRO A 32 -4.43 9.54 -26.18
C PRO A 32 -4.54 8.00 -26.25
N PRO A 33 -3.47 7.25 -25.97
CA PRO A 33 -3.50 5.80 -25.94
C PRO A 33 -4.62 5.36 -24.96
N ARG A 34 -5.60 4.63 -25.45
CA ARG A 34 -6.63 4.01 -24.63
C ARG A 34 -5.92 3.04 -23.68
N LEU A 35 -5.66 3.45 -22.45
CA LEU A 35 -5.53 2.49 -21.36
C LEU A 35 -6.86 1.73 -21.35
N SER A 36 -6.80 0.47 -21.74
CA SER A 36 -7.94 -0.40 -21.87
C SER A 36 -8.67 -0.54 -20.53
N THR A 37 -9.66 0.32 -20.32
CA THR A 37 -10.78 0.00 -19.42
C THR A 37 -11.54 -1.10 -20.15
N PHE A 38 -11.31 -2.36 -19.80
CA PHE A 38 -11.96 -3.50 -20.37
C PHE A 38 -13.45 -3.50 -20.00
N SER A 39 -14.28 -2.94 -20.86
CA SER A 39 -15.59 -3.47 -21.08
C SER A 39 -15.49 -4.36 -22.34
N HIS A 40 -15.31 -5.67 -22.19
CA HIS A 40 -15.59 -6.62 -23.24
C HIS A 40 -17.09 -6.60 -23.49
N LEU A 41 -17.52 -5.78 -24.43
CA LEU A 41 -18.78 -5.94 -25.14
C LEU A 41 -18.55 -7.05 -26.18
N ASP A 42 -18.76 -8.30 -25.80
CA ASP A 42 -19.03 -9.35 -26.76
C ASP A 42 -20.43 -9.08 -27.31
N LEU A 43 -20.49 -8.51 -28.49
CA LEU A 43 -21.73 -8.44 -29.27
C LEU A 43 -21.97 -9.83 -29.85
N ASP A 44 -23.13 -10.43 -29.56
CA ASP A 44 -23.59 -11.57 -30.32
C ASP A 44 -24.21 -11.11 -31.65
N ASP A 45 -24.51 -12.04 -32.56
CA ASP A 45 -25.09 -11.77 -33.89
C ASP A 45 -26.45 -11.01 -33.85
N SER A 46 -27.02 -10.79 -32.65
CA SER A 46 -28.28 -10.04 -32.44
C SER A 46 -28.05 -8.57 -32.04
N GLY A 47 -26.76 -8.15 -31.80
CA GLY A 47 -26.44 -6.76 -31.44
C GLY A 47 -26.77 -6.39 -29.99
N GLU A 48 -27.15 -7.33 -29.13
CA GLU A 48 -27.37 -7.11 -27.70
C GLU A 48 -26.09 -7.27 -26.92
N SER A 49 -25.75 -6.30 -26.06
CA SER A 49 -24.60 -6.35 -25.17
C SER A 49 -24.81 -7.46 -24.13
N LYS A 50 -24.07 -8.57 -24.25
CA LYS A 50 -23.96 -9.55 -23.16
C LYS A 50 -23.28 -8.90 -21.97
N HIS A 51 -24.04 -8.53 -20.96
CA HIS A 51 -23.49 -8.19 -19.64
C HIS A 51 -22.72 -9.39 -19.13
N SER A 52 -21.40 -9.26 -19.02
CA SER A 52 -20.55 -10.26 -18.40
C SER A 52 -20.89 -10.30 -16.91
N THR A 53 -21.76 -11.22 -16.52
CA THR A 53 -21.97 -11.50 -15.10
C THR A 53 -20.66 -11.96 -14.51
N GLY A 54 -20.03 -11.13 -13.63
CA GLY A 54 -18.77 -11.44 -12.97
C GLY A 54 -18.79 -12.80 -12.25
N CYS A 55 -17.63 -13.31 -11.88
CA CYS A 55 -17.50 -14.60 -11.22
C CYS A 55 -18.23 -14.66 -9.86
N SER A 56 -18.39 -15.87 -9.29
CA SER A 56 -19.04 -16.07 -8.00
C SER A 56 -18.29 -15.39 -6.85
N VAL A 57 -18.99 -15.07 -5.76
CA VAL A 57 -18.37 -14.49 -4.54
C VAL A 57 -17.26 -15.39 -3.99
N ALA A 58 -17.47 -16.71 -3.98
CA ALA A 58 -16.46 -17.67 -3.54
C ALA A 58 -15.18 -17.59 -4.39
N MET A 59 -15.33 -17.37 -5.70
CA MET A 59 -14.18 -17.17 -6.59
C MET A 59 -13.49 -15.84 -6.32
N LEU A 60 -14.21 -14.76 -6.04
CA LEU A 60 -13.61 -13.47 -5.65
C LEU A 60 -12.83 -13.58 -4.34
N VAL A 61 -13.34 -14.33 -3.36
CA VAL A 61 -12.62 -14.62 -2.11
C VAL A 61 -11.33 -15.40 -2.39
N LEU A 62 -11.38 -16.42 -3.24
CA LEU A 62 -10.19 -17.17 -3.64
C LEU A 62 -9.14 -16.26 -4.31
N LEU A 63 -9.58 -15.44 -5.27
CA LEU A 63 -8.72 -14.50 -5.99
C LEU A 63 -8.10 -13.41 -5.07
N ALA A 64 -8.72 -13.16 -3.92
CA ALA A 64 -8.24 -12.19 -2.95
C ALA A 64 -7.16 -12.76 -1.99
N LEU A 65 -6.97 -14.09 -1.92
CA LEU A 65 -5.97 -14.71 -1.04
C LEU A 65 -4.53 -14.22 -1.28
N PRO A 66 -4.03 -14.03 -2.52
CA PRO A 66 -2.72 -13.45 -2.73
C PRO A 66 -2.58 -12.02 -2.19
N ARG A 67 -3.66 -11.22 -2.18
CA ARG A 67 -3.65 -9.89 -1.53
C ARG A 67 -3.47 -10.00 -0.03
N MET A 68 -4.08 -11.01 0.62
CA MET A 68 -3.83 -11.30 2.02
C MET A 68 -2.35 -11.60 2.26
N ALA A 69 -1.76 -12.50 1.48
CA ALA A 69 -0.36 -12.90 1.63
C ALA A 69 0.62 -11.75 1.36
N THR A 70 0.39 -10.91 0.35
CA THR A 70 1.22 -9.72 0.09
C THR A 70 1.11 -8.70 1.22
N ASN A 71 -0.09 -8.51 1.79
CA ASN A 71 -0.25 -7.58 2.90
C ASN A 71 0.35 -8.14 4.21
N MET A 72 0.37 -9.46 4.41
CA MET A 72 1.17 -10.08 5.47
C MET A 72 2.65 -9.73 5.32
N ALA A 73 3.20 -9.77 4.10
CA ALA A 73 4.60 -9.41 3.84
C ALA A 73 4.89 -7.95 4.18
N TRP A 74 4.01 -7.01 3.79
CA TRP A 74 4.16 -5.60 4.16
C TRP A 74 4.04 -5.36 5.65
N SER A 75 3.09 -6.01 6.32
CA SER A 75 2.97 -5.92 7.78
C SER A 75 4.19 -6.49 8.49
N ALA A 76 4.72 -7.62 8.00
CA ALA A 76 5.94 -8.23 8.50
C ALA A 76 7.16 -7.33 8.33
N GLN A 77 7.26 -6.60 7.23
CA GLN A 77 8.35 -5.65 6.97
C GLN A 77 8.46 -4.60 8.08
N TRP A 78 7.33 -4.03 8.48
CA TRP A 78 7.29 -2.98 9.50
C TRP A 78 7.36 -3.52 10.94
N ALA A 79 6.64 -4.60 11.23
CA ALA A 79 6.48 -5.11 12.58
C ALA A 79 7.57 -6.11 13.01
N ALA A 80 8.22 -6.76 12.07
CA ALA A 80 9.18 -7.83 12.33
C ALA A 80 10.57 -7.53 11.77
N LEU A 81 10.67 -7.23 10.48
CA LEU A 81 11.95 -7.08 9.79
C LEU A 81 12.63 -5.74 10.10
N GLY A 82 11.88 -4.67 10.29
CA GLY A 82 12.42 -3.39 10.77
C GLY A 82 13.15 -3.55 12.13
N PRO A 83 12.49 -4.08 13.17
CA PRO A 83 13.14 -4.41 14.44
C PRO A 83 14.32 -5.38 14.31
N TYR A 84 14.21 -6.42 13.45
CA TYR A 84 15.30 -7.35 13.19
C TYR A 84 16.53 -6.66 12.59
N LEU A 85 16.35 -5.75 11.62
CA LEU A 85 17.45 -4.93 11.11
C LEU A 85 18.13 -4.13 12.24
N GLY A 86 17.34 -3.64 13.21
CA GLY A 86 17.86 -2.90 14.37
C GLY A 86 18.71 -3.73 15.32
N THR A 87 18.64 -5.07 15.28
CA THR A 87 19.54 -5.94 16.06
C THR A 87 20.91 -6.14 15.42
N LEU A 88 21.03 -5.86 14.11
CA LEU A 88 22.22 -6.14 13.30
C LEU A 88 22.91 -4.87 12.78
N LEU A 89 22.18 -3.79 12.61
CA LEU A 89 22.63 -2.60 11.88
C LEU A 89 22.59 -1.34 12.77
N PRO A 90 23.49 -0.38 12.54
CA PRO A 90 23.40 0.94 13.15
C PRO A 90 22.14 1.68 12.66
N ARG A 91 21.66 2.64 13.46
CA ARG A 91 20.38 3.33 13.26
C ARG A 91 20.21 3.90 11.85
N PHE A 92 21.22 4.61 11.34
CA PHE A 92 21.16 5.20 9.99
C PHE A 92 21.04 4.14 8.89
N ALA A 93 21.70 2.98 9.04
CA ALA A 93 21.66 1.92 8.04
C ALA A 93 20.29 1.22 8.00
N VAL A 94 19.60 1.11 9.13
CA VAL A 94 18.21 0.65 9.19
C VAL A 94 17.31 1.55 8.33
N GLN A 95 17.41 2.88 8.48
CA GLN A 95 16.63 3.84 7.70
C GLN A 95 16.93 3.73 6.21
N LEU A 96 18.20 3.67 5.81
CA LEU A 96 18.60 3.54 4.41
C LEU A 96 18.11 2.23 3.78
N THR A 97 18.12 1.13 4.55
CA THR A 97 17.60 -0.16 4.07
C THR A 97 16.08 -0.09 3.83
N GLN A 98 15.34 0.53 4.72
CA GLN A 98 13.88 0.66 4.58
C GLN A 98 13.44 1.60 3.45
N LEU A 99 14.31 2.50 2.99
CA LEU A 99 14.07 3.37 1.82
C LEU A 99 13.78 2.59 0.53
N ILE A 100 14.27 1.35 0.45
CA ILE A 100 14.07 0.46 -0.71
C ILE A 100 12.59 0.17 -0.94
N GLY A 101 11.76 0.06 0.12
CA GLY A 101 10.33 -0.21 0.02
C GLY A 101 9.58 0.80 -0.87
N PRO A 102 9.53 2.08 -0.52
CA PRO A 102 8.89 3.11 -1.37
C PRO A 102 9.50 3.21 -2.76
N LEU A 103 10.83 3.04 -2.89
CA LEU A 103 11.52 3.09 -4.17
C LEU A 103 11.08 1.93 -5.09
N SER A 104 11.02 0.70 -4.56
CA SER A 104 10.52 -0.46 -5.30
C SER A 104 9.04 -0.30 -5.68
N GLY A 105 8.21 0.27 -4.81
CA GLY A 105 6.81 0.58 -5.08
C GLY A 105 6.63 1.53 -6.27
N ILE A 106 7.47 2.57 -6.38
CA ILE A 106 7.43 3.51 -7.50
C ILE A 106 7.91 2.86 -8.81
N LEU A 107 8.93 2.02 -8.76
CA LEU A 107 9.59 1.50 -9.97
C LEU A 107 9.03 0.15 -10.42
N VAL A 108 8.86 -0.79 -9.50
CA VAL A 108 8.51 -2.18 -9.83
C VAL A 108 7.03 -2.33 -10.15
N ALA A 109 6.14 -1.73 -9.35
CA ALA A 109 4.71 -1.92 -9.51
C ALA A 109 4.17 -1.48 -10.90
N PRO A 110 4.46 -0.28 -11.43
CA PRO A 110 4.04 0.11 -12.78
C PRO A 110 4.68 -0.77 -13.87
N THR A 111 5.95 -1.13 -13.69
CA THR A 111 6.69 -1.99 -14.63
C THR A 111 6.03 -3.36 -14.75
N ILE A 112 5.71 -4.01 -13.63
CA ILE A 112 5.04 -5.31 -13.61
C ILE A 112 3.61 -5.20 -14.14
N GLY A 113 2.90 -4.10 -13.89
CA GLY A 113 1.60 -3.83 -14.50
C GLY A 113 1.66 -3.94 -16.02
N VAL A 114 2.57 -3.19 -16.65
CA VAL A 114 2.77 -3.20 -18.11
C VAL A 114 3.22 -4.56 -18.63
N LEU A 115 4.17 -5.22 -17.94
CA LEU A 115 4.69 -6.54 -18.35
C LEU A 115 3.60 -7.61 -18.27
N SER A 116 2.82 -7.64 -17.19
CA SER A 116 1.76 -8.63 -17.01
C SER A 116 0.60 -8.44 -17.99
N ASP A 117 0.27 -7.20 -18.36
CA ASP A 117 -0.76 -6.92 -19.39
C ASP A 117 -0.41 -7.49 -20.75
N ARG A 118 0.87 -7.63 -21.05
CA ARG A 118 1.38 -8.10 -22.34
C ARG A 118 1.73 -9.57 -22.41
N SER A 119 1.68 -10.25 -21.29
CA SER A 119 2.07 -11.66 -21.25
C SER A 119 1.12 -12.49 -22.12
N SER A 120 1.68 -13.15 -23.11
CA SER A 120 1.00 -14.13 -23.98
C SER A 120 1.25 -15.57 -23.53
N CYS A 121 1.61 -15.77 -22.25
CA CYS A 121 1.91 -17.10 -21.72
C CYS A 121 0.68 -18.01 -21.78
N LYS A 122 0.89 -19.28 -22.14
CA LYS A 122 -0.18 -20.29 -22.19
C LYS A 122 -0.88 -20.52 -20.83
N TRP A 123 -0.25 -20.12 -19.73
CA TRP A 123 -0.80 -20.24 -18.37
C TRP A 123 -1.66 -19.07 -17.96
N GLY A 124 -1.80 -18.06 -18.79
CA GLY A 124 -2.53 -16.83 -18.52
C GLY A 124 -1.62 -15.60 -18.47
N ARG A 125 -2.23 -14.45 -18.28
CA ARG A 125 -1.56 -13.15 -18.31
C ARG A 125 -0.94 -12.81 -16.95
N ARG A 126 -1.65 -13.05 -15.86
CA ARG A 126 -1.26 -12.67 -14.48
C ARG A 126 -0.54 -13.80 -13.73
N ARG A 127 -0.96 -15.07 -13.93
CA ARG A 127 -0.46 -16.22 -13.18
C ARG A 127 1.05 -16.43 -13.25
N PRO A 128 1.75 -16.26 -14.37
CA PRO A 128 3.20 -16.44 -14.41
C PRO A 128 3.93 -15.50 -13.44
N PHE A 129 3.49 -14.24 -13.33
CA PHE A 129 4.06 -13.25 -12.43
C PHE A 129 3.74 -13.57 -10.96
N LEU A 130 2.51 -14.03 -10.67
CA LEU A 130 2.14 -14.51 -9.34
C LEU A 130 3.03 -15.66 -8.89
N ILE A 131 3.20 -16.69 -9.72
CA ILE A 131 4.02 -17.87 -9.40
C ILE A 131 5.49 -17.46 -9.22
N TYR A 132 6.06 -16.73 -10.20
CA TYR A 132 7.44 -16.29 -10.13
C TYR A 132 7.71 -15.46 -8.87
N GLY A 133 6.88 -14.46 -8.62
CA GLY A 133 7.00 -13.62 -7.43
C GLY A 133 6.83 -14.40 -6.13
N ALA A 134 5.85 -15.31 -6.03
CA ALA A 134 5.63 -16.12 -4.83
C ALA A 134 6.79 -17.07 -4.53
N VAL A 135 7.30 -17.77 -5.55
CA VAL A 135 8.42 -18.70 -5.38
C VAL A 135 9.69 -17.94 -4.99
N THR A 136 9.97 -16.82 -5.65
CA THR A 136 11.16 -16.02 -5.35
C THR A 136 11.05 -15.32 -3.99
N SER A 137 9.85 -14.90 -3.54
CA SER A 137 9.61 -14.39 -2.19
C SER A 137 9.84 -15.47 -1.14
N ALA A 138 9.28 -16.67 -1.33
CA ALA A 138 9.47 -17.78 -0.39
C ALA A 138 10.94 -18.21 -0.29
N ALA A 139 11.67 -18.25 -1.41
CA ALA A 139 13.12 -18.51 -1.43
C ALA A 139 13.87 -17.42 -0.66
N CYS A 140 13.53 -16.15 -0.89
CA CYS A 140 14.12 -15.02 -0.19
C CYS A 140 13.91 -15.10 1.32
N TRP A 141 12.68 -15.35 1.78
CA TRP A 141 12.37 -15.49 3.21
C TRP A 141 13.07 -16.69 3.85
N THR A 142 13.15 -17.80 3.12
CA THR A 142 13.89 -18.97 3.58
C THR A 142 15.38 -18.61 3.80
N LEU A 143 16.02 -17.99 2.82
CA LEU A 143 17.42 -17.56 2.93
C LEU A 143 17.60 -16.51 4.03
N MET A 144 16.67 -15.58 4.19
CA MET A 144 16.69 -14.56 5.26
C MET A 144 16.65 -15.20 6.65
N GLY A 145 15.91 -16.30 6.84
CA GLY A 145 15.87 -17.05 8.09
C GLY A 145 17.19 -17.73 8.47
N PHE A 146 18.14 -17.82 7.53
CA PHE A 146 19.46 -18.44 7.72
C PHE A 146 20.63 -17.46 7.51
N THR A 147 20.38 -16.14 7.54
CA THR A 147 21.42 -15.12 7.28
C THR A 147 22.60 -15.21 8.25
N ARG A 148 22.36 -15.58 9.53
CA ARG A 148 23.46 -15.73 10.51
C ARG A 148 24.37 -16.91 10.17
N GLU A 149 23.81 -18.07 9.89
CA GLU A 149 24.58 -19.26 9.48
C GLU A 149 25.33 -19.03 8.17
N LEU A 150 24.68 -18.38 7.21
CA LEU A 150 25.32 -18.02 5.94
C LEU A 150 26.46 -17.03 6.16
N GLY A 151 26.29 -16.05 7.06
CA GLY A 151 27.34 -15.11 7.44
C GLY A 151 28.54 -15.80 8.10
N GLU A 152 28.27 -16.72 9.01
CA GLU A 152 29.33 -17.53 9.66
C GLU A 152 30.12 -18.39 8.65
N LEU A 153 29.43 -18.99 7.67
CA LEU A 153 30.08 -19.69 6.56
C LEU A 153 30.97 -18.80 5.68
N LEU A 154 30.63 -17.50 5.59
CA LEU A 154 31.39 -16.51 4.83
C LEU A 154 32.51 -15.85 5.65
N GLY A 155 32.64 -16.18 6.93
CA GLY A 155 33.76 -15.74 7.79
C GLY A 155 33.36 -14.75 8.89
N ASP A 156 32.09 -14.55 9.19
CA ASP A 156 31.68 -13.80 10.38
C ASP A 156 32.10 -14.52 11.65
N SER A 157 32.58 -13.77 12.64
CA SER A 157 33.01 -14.31 13.94
C SER A 157 32.75 -13.34 15.08
N GLY A 158 32.25 -13.85 16.21
CA GLY A 158 32.03 -13.05 17.43
C GLY A 158 31.05 -11.88 17.17
N ASN A 159 31.45 -10.68 17.58
CA ASN A 159 30.64 -9.46 17.46
C ASN A 159 30.79 -8.75 16.10
N HIS A 160 31.67 -9.21 15.21
CA HIS A 160 31.89 -8.61 13.89
C HIS A 160 31.25 -9.46 12.83
N ARG A 161 30.03 -9.02 12.37
CA ARG A 161 29.14 -9.78 11.47
C ARG A 161 28.78 -9.01 10.20
N PRO A 162 29.74 -8.57 9.39
CA PRO A 162 29.47 -7.79 8.18
C PRO A 162 28.74 -8.59 7.10
N TRP A 163 28.99 -9.90 6.99
CA TRP A 163 28.33 -10.76 6.01
C TRP A 163 26.86 -10.99 6.37
N THR A 164 26.55 -11.26 7.65
CA THR A 164 25.16 -11.36 8.13
C THR A 164 24.39 -10.07 7.83
N ALA A 165 24.97 -8.91 8.15
CA ALA A 165 24.35 -7.61 7.88
C ALA A 165 24.14 -7.38 6.38
N GLY A 166 25.16 -7.64 5.54
CA GLY A 166 25.09 -7.49 4.10
C GLY A 166 24.05 -8.41 3.43
N LEU A 167 24.01 -9.68 3.84
CA LEU A 167 23.02 -10.65 3.37
C LEU A 167 21.59 -10.26 3.79
N THR A 168 21.42 -9.76 5.02
CA THR A 168 20.10 -9.31 5.49
C THR A 168 19.60 -8.13 4.66
N ILE A 169 20.44 -7.14 4.35
CA ILE A 169 20.10 -6.01 3.46
C ILE A 169 19.76 -6.53 2.06
N LEU A 170 20.54 -7.46 1.51
CA LEU A 170 20.31 -8.04 0.20
C LEU A 170 18.95 -8.74 0.13
N PHE A 171 18.64 -9.61 1.10
CA PHE A 171 17.37 -10.33 1.12
C PHE A 171 16.19 -9.41 1.45
N TYR A 172 16.38 -8.39 2.28
CA TYR A 172 15.36 -7.36 2.50
C TYR A 172 15.02 -6.63 1.18
N THR A 173 16.04 -6.23 0.42
CA THR A 173 15.87 -5.61 -0.91
C THR A 173 15.16 -6.55 -1.88
N TRP A 174 15.57 -7.81 -1.91
CA TRP A 174 14.96 -8.83 -2.76
C TRP A 174 13.49 -9.04 -2.42
N MET A 175 13.16 -9.11 -1.13
CA MET A 175 11.78 -9.19 -0.66
C MET A 175 10.92 -8.05 -1.20
N ASP A 176 11.39 -6.81 -1.07
CA ASP A 176 10.65 -5.62 -1.53
C ASP A 176 10.32 -5.70 -3.04
N ILE A 177 11.27 -6.15 -3.85
CA ILE A 177 11.06 -6.34 -5.29
C ILE A 177 10.04 -7.45 -5.55
N THR A 178 10.23 -8.63 -4.95
CA THR A 178 9.41 -9.81 -5.25
C THR A 178 7.98 -9.69 -4.75
N VAL A 179 7.76 -9.05 -3.60
CA VAL A 179 6.41 -8.77 -3.08
C VAL A 179 5.66 -7.81 -4.01
N ASN A 180 6.31 -6.77 -4.55
CA ASN A 180 5.71 -5.90 -5.57
C ASN A 180 5.38 -6.65 -6.88
N VAL A 181 6.20 -7.64 -7.26
CA VAL A 181 5.94 -8.52 -8.43
C VAL A 181 4.66 -9.34 -8.24
N VAL A 182 4.37 -9.82 -7.02
CA VAL A 182 3.12 -10.53 -6.70
C VAL A 182 1.96 -9.57 -6.55
N GLN A 183 2.17 -8.46 -5.85
CA GLN A 183 1.11 -7.53 -5.46
C GLN A 183 0.34 -6.98 -6.66
N THR A 184 1.03 -6.49 -7.68
CA THR A 184 0.39 -5.87 -8.84
C THR A 184 -0.54 -6.84 -9.58
N PRO A 185 -0.13 -8.06 -9.98
CA PRO A 185 -1.05 -9.02 -10.58
C PRO A 185 -2.17 -9.48 -9.62
N ALA A 186 -1.89 -9.56 -8.30
CA ALA A 186 -2.91 -9.93 -7.31
C ALA A 186 -4.04 -8.90 -7.20
N PHE A 187 -3.75 -7.62 -7.42
CA PHE A 187 -4.78 -6.58 -7.54
C PHE A 187 -5.56 -6.71 -8.84
N LEU A 188 -4.84 -6.89 -9.95
CA LEU A 188 -5.42 -6.86 -11.29
C LEU A 188 -6.28 -8.10 -11.59
N ILE A 189 -5.89 -9.29 -11.10
CA ILE A 189 -6.66 -10.52 -11.34
C ILE A 189 -8.07 -10.45 -10.73
N ILE A 190 -8.24 -9.79 -9.58
CA ILE A 190 -9.57 -9.59 -8.98
C ILE A 190 -10.43 -8.74 -9.91
N ALA A 191 -9.88 -7.64 -10.44
CA ALA A 191 -10.58 -6.76 -11.37
C ALA A 191 -10.91 -7.47 -12.70
N ASP A 192 -9.98 -8.27 -13.22
CA ASP A 192 -10.15 -9.05 -14.46
C ASP A 192 -11.32 -10.06 -14.37
N PHE A 193 -11.62 -10.61 -13.18
CA PHE A 193 -12.69 -11.59 -12.96
C PHE A 193 -13.98 -11.01 -12.38
N ALA A 194 -13.94 -9.80 -11.82
CA ALA A 194 -15.09 -9.21 -11.14
C ALA A 194 -16.23 -8.81 -12.09
N GLY A 195 -15.94 -8.53 -13.37
CA GLY A 195 -16.95 -8.08 -14.33
C GLY A 195 -17.72 -6.85 -13.81
N ASP A 196 -19.05 -6.94 -13.74
CA ASP A 196 -19.91 -5.85 -13.22
C ASP A 196 -19.80 -5.68 -11.68
N ARG A 197 -19.13 -6.62 -10.97
CA ARG A 197 -19.02 -6.62 -9.50
C ARG A 197 -17.68 -6.01 -9.00
N GLN A 198 -17.16 -4.99 -9.69
CA GLN A 198 -15.86 -4.36 -9.37
C GLN A 198 -15.77 -3.88 -7.91
N THR A 199 -16.80 -3.21 -7.43
CA THR A 199 -16.86 -2.72 -6.04
C THR A 199 -16.82 -3.87 -5.03
N LEU A 200 -17.57 -4.95 -5.28
CA LEU A 200 -17.54 -6.13 -4.41
C LEU A 200 -16.17 -6.81 -4.42
N GLY A 201 -15.55 -6.97 -5.61
CA GLY A 201 -14.20 -7.51 -5.75
C GLY A 201 -13.16 -6.69 -4.99
N ALA A 202 -13.21 -5.37 -5.12
CA ALA A 202 -12.32 -4.45 -4.40
C ALA A 202 -12.51 -4.56 -2.87
N SER A 203 -13.76 -4.64 -2.39
CA SER A 203 -14.09 -4.75 -0.97
C SER A 203 -13.59 -6.07 -0.38
N ILE A 204 -13.82 -7.20 -1.07
CA ILE A 204 -13.30 -8.52 -0.66
C ILE A 204 -11.78 -8.51 -0.63
N GLY A 205 -11.14 -7.93 -1.65
CA GLY A 205 -9.69 -7.78 -1.70
C GLY A 205 -9.14 -6.95 -0.54
N GLN A 206 -9.82 -5.87 -0.15
CA GLN A 206 -9.41 -5.03 0.98
C GLN A 206 -9.62 -5.76 2.32
N ALA A 207 -10.72 -6.46 2.51
CA ALA A 207 -10.96 -7.27 3.69
C ALA A 207 -9.89 -8.36 3.85
N SER A 208 -9.52 -9.03 2.75
CA SER A 208 -8.43 -10.02 2.74
C SER A 208 -7.08 -9.40 3.10
N SER A 209 -6.78 -8.20 2.60
CA SER A 209 -5.55 -7.46 2.97
C SER A 209 -5.51 -7.18 4.47
N THR A 210 -6.60 -6.68 5.05
CA THR A 210 -6.69 -6.39 6.50
C THR A 210 -6.52 -7.67 7.32
N LEU A 211 -7.11 -8.79 6.88
CA LEU A 211 -6.92 -10.09 7.54
C LEU A 211 -5.44 -10.49 7.56
N GLY A 212 -4.69 -10.23 6.48
CA GLY A 212 -3.24 -10.46 6.43
C GLY A 212 -2.48 -9.69 7.51
N SER A 213 -2.79 -8.40 7.71
CA SER A 213 -2.19 -7.60 8.79
C SER A 213 -2.55 -8.14 10.18
N ILE A 214 -3.80 -8.54 10.39
CA ILE A 214 -4.26 -9.13 11.66
C ILE A 214 -3.52 -10.43 11.97
N LEU A 215 -3.28 -11.29 10.97
CA LEU A 215 -2.54 -12.54 11.16
C LEU A 215 -1.09 -12.29 11.61
N VAL A 216 -0.41 -11.31 11.04
CA VAL A 216 0.95 -10.92 11.44
C VAL A 216 0.97 -10.36 12.85
N ALA A 217 0.07 -9.41 13.15
CA ALA A 217 -0.03 -8.81 14.48
C ALA A 217 -0.41 -9.87 15.54
N GLY A 218 -1.33 -10.77 15.21
CA GLY A 218 -1.72 -11.90 16.07
C GLY A 218 -0.57 -12.86 16.35
N TYR A 219 0.25 -13.16 15.34
CA TYR A 219 1.46 -13.97 15.55
C TYR A 219 2.41 -13.31 16.56
N ILE A 220 2.72 -12.02 16.37
CA ILE A 220 3.63 -11.28 17.25
C ILE A 220 3.04 -11.17 18.66
N TYR A 221 1.73 -10.94 18.78
CA TYR A 221 1.06 -10.87 20.07
C TYR A 221 1.14 -12.17 20.86
N ILE A 222 1.00 -13.32 20.18
CA ILE A 222 0.96 -14.66 20.83
C ILE A 222 2.37 -15.19 21.10
N PHE A 223 3.30 -15.06 20.14
CA PHE A 223 4.61 -15.71 20.18
C PHE A 223 5.76 -14.77 20.58
N GLY A 224 5.49 -13.46 20.77
CA GLY A 224 6.48 -12.45 21.08
C GLY A 224 7.09 -11.81 19.85
N ALA A 225 8.14 -11.01 20.04
CA ALA A 225 8.84 -10.33 18.96
C ALA A 225 9.27 -11.32 17.87
N ALA A 226 8.91 -11.05 16.61
CA ALA A 226 9.03 -12.01 15.51
C ALA A 226 10.48 -12.43 15.22
N HIS A 227 11.46 -11.57 15.51
CA HIS A 227 12.88 -11.90 15.34
C HIS A 227 13.36 -13.00 16.29
N LEU A 228 12.71 -13.23 17.43
CA LEU A 228 12.99 -14.35 18.33
C LEU A 228 12.61 -15.71 17.75
N THR A 229 11.66 -15.73 16.85
CA THR A 229 11.13 -16.94 16.16
C THR A 229 11.19 -16.77 14.65
N LEU A 230 12.21 -16.06 14.14
CA LEU A 230 12.29 -15.56 12.77
C LEU A 230 12.02 -16.63 11.71
N ARG A 231 12.59 -17.82 11.85
CA ARG A 231 12.41 -18.92 10.87
C ARG A 231 10.97 -19.39 10.78
N TRP A 232 10.30 -19.55 11.92
CA TRP A 232 8.88 -19.96 11.96
C TRP A 232 7.99 -18.87 11.40
N PHE A 233 8.28 -17.62 11.74
CA PHE A 233 7.56 -16.47 11.23
C PHE A 233 7.69 -16.34 9.69
N LEU A 234 8.91 -16.39 9.16
CA LEU A 234 9.16 -16.37 7.72
C LEU A 234 8.62 -17.62 7.01
N GLY A 235 8.65 -18.76 7.67
CA GLY A 235 8.01 -20.00 7.22
C GLY A 235 6.50 -19.84 7.06
N MET A 236 5.83 -19.23 8.02
CA MET A 236 4.40 -18.89 7.93
C MET A 236 4.10 -17.99 6.72
N LEU A 237 4.89 -16.93 6.50
CA LEU A 237 4.73 -16.07 5.32
C LEU A 237 4.92 -16.85 4.02
N SER A 238 5.95 -17.69 3.95
CA SER A 238 6.27 -18.50 2.76
C SER A 238 5.14 -19.48 2.42
N VAL A 239 4.66 -20.21 3.41
CA VAL A 239 3.57 -21.18 3.24
C VAL A 239 2.29 -20.46 2.79
N THR A 240 1.94 -19.34 3.44
CA THR A 240 0.73 -18.58 3.10
C THR A 240 0.82 -18.01 1.69
N MET A 241 1.98 -17.47 1.30
CA MET A 241 2.21 -16.93 -0.06
C MET A 241 2.08 -18.03 -1.12
N LEU A 242 2.77 -19.16 -0.95
CA LEU A 242 2.74 -20.25 -1.91
C LEU A 242 1.36 -20.92 -1.97
N ALA A 243 0.69 -21.12 -0.84
CA ALA A 243 -0.64 -21.72 -0.80
C ALA A 243 -1.69 -20.82 -1.46
N SER A 244 -1.68 -19.52 -1.15
CA SER A 244 -2.63 -18.56 -1.71
C SER A 244 -2.47 -18.39 -3.23
N VAL A 245 -1.23 -18.22 -3.69
CA VAL A 245 -0.93 -18.10 -5.13
C VAL A 245 -1.18 -19.44 -5.84
N GLY A 246 -0.78 -20.56 -5.24
CA GLY A 246 -1.03 -21.90 -5.77
C GLY A 246 -2.52 -22.16 -5.98
N ALA A 247 -3.36 -21.83 -4.98
CA ALA A 247 -4.81 -21.97 -5.08
C ALA A 247 -5.36 -21.13 -6.25
N VAL A 248 -4.96 -19.87 -6.38
CA VAL A 248 -5.39 -19.02 -7.51
C VAL A 248 -4.94 -19.61 -8.84
N CYS A 249 -3.70 -20.07 -8.96
CA CYS A 249 -3.18 -20.62 -10.21
C CYS A 249 -3.85 -21.93 -10.64
N VAL A 250 -4.37 -22.70 -9.70
CA VAL A 250 -5.11 -23.94 -9.99
C VAL A 250 -6.55 -23.64 -10.44
N PHE A 251 -7.26 -22.78 -9.71
CA PHE A 251 -8.68 -22.57 -9.91
C PHE A 251 -9.04 -21.42 -10.85
N ALA A 252 -8.24 -20.36 -10.92
CA ALA A 252 -8.49 -19.23 -11.81
C ALA A 252 -7.99 -19.52 -13.22
N LYS A 253 -8.88 -19.85 -14.14
CA LYS A 253 -8.54 -20.01 -15.56
C LYS A 253 -8.69 -18.67 -16.27
N GLU A 254 -7.58 -17.98 -16.50
CA GLU A 254 -7.57 -16.76 -17.30
C GLU A 254 -7.86 -17.07 -18.77
N GLN A 255 -8.75 -16.29 -19.38
CA GLN A 255 -8.91 -16.30 -20.84
C GLN A 255 -7.73 -15.54 -21.45
N ILE A 256 -7.03 -16.16 -22.40
CA ILE A 256 -5.95 -15.50 -23.14
C ILE A 256 -6.66 -14.65 -24.21
N PRO A 257 -6.53 -13.31 -24.18
CA PRO A 257 -7.10 -12.49 -25.23
C PRO A 257 -6.48 -12.89 -26.60
N PRO A 258 -7.29 -12.99 -27.66
CA PRO A 258 -6.74 -13.27 -28.98
C PRO A 258 -5.69 -12.22 -29.35
N SER A 259 -4.58 -12.66 -29.91
CA SER A 259 -3.35 -11.86 -30.16
C SER A 259 -3.54 -10.67 -31.13
N LYS A 260 -4.76 -10.36 -31.56
CA LYS A 260 -5.10 -9.34 -32.56
C LYS A 260 -5.57 -8.00 -32.00
N ASP A 261 -5.91 -7.88 -30.72
CA ASP A 261 -6.58 -6.67 -30.21
C ASP A 261 -5.67 -5.70 -29.42
N PHE A 262 -4.45 -5.48 -29.88
CA PHE A 262 -3.63 -4.40 -29.28
C PHE A 262 -3.84 -3.02 -29.95
N GLY A 263 -4.95 -2.78 -30.64
CA GLY A 263 -5.27 -1.45 -31.20
C GLY A 263 -4.22 -0.95 -32.23
N LEU A 264 -3.45 -1.85 -32.81
CA LEU A 264 -2.47 -1.53 -33.83
C LEU A 264 -3.19 -1.56 -35.19
N GLY A 265 -3.09 -0.48 -35.94
CA GLY A 265 -3.51 -0.44 -37.34
C GLY A 265 -2.76 -1.50 -38.17
N PRO A 266 -3.35 -1.95 -39.30
CA PRO A 266 -2.69 -2.92 -40.17
C PRO A 266 -1.34 -2.34 -40.64
N GLY A 267 -0.21 -2.89 -40.13
CA GLY A 267 1.14 -2.50 -40.50
C GLY A 267 1.99 -1.81 -39.41
N GLU A 268 1.44 -1.50 -38.25
CA GLU A 268 2.23 -0.93 -37.15
C GLU A 268 2.92 -2.03 -36.32
N ALA A 269 4.24 -1.92 -36.20
CA ALA A 269 5.02 -2.78 -35.30
C ALA A 269 4.69 -2.47 -33.84
N ALA A 270 4.41 -3.48 -33.04
CA ALA A 270 4.15 -3.31 -31.61
C ALA A 270 5.32 -2.55 -30.94
N PRO A 271 5.05 -1.45 -30.21
CA PRO A 271 6.09 -0.68 -29.55
C PRO A 271 6.87 -1.56 -28.56
N SER A 272 8.18 -1.34 -28.44
CA SER A 272 9.05 -2.12 -27.56
C SER A 272 8.58 -2.04 -26.11
N THR A 273 8.87 -3.07 -25.30
CA THR A 273 8.50 -3.13 -23.88
C THR A 273 9.06 -1.92 -23.10
N LEU A 274 10.30 -1.52 -23.36
CA LEU A 274 10.94 -0.35 -22.78
C LEU A 274 10.18 0.95 -23.09
N LYS A 275 9.73 1.12 -24.33
CA LYS A 275 8.95 2.33 -24.71
C LYS A 275 7.65 2.42 -23.92
N ARG A 276 6.93 1.30 -23.70
CA ARG A 276 5.68 1.31 -22.93
C ARG A 276 5.90 1.48 -21.43
N ILE A 277 6.98 0.94 -20.87
CA ILE A 277 7.36 1.26 -19.48
C ILE A 277 7.60 2.77 -19.37
N GLY A 278 8.36 3.35 -20.30
CA GLY A 278 8.55 4.80 -20.39
C GLY A 278 7.24 5.58 -20.53
N GLU A 279 6.30 5.08 -21.33
CA GLU A 279 4.96 5.67 -21.49
C GLU A 279 4.16 5.62 -20.18
N ALA A 280 4.22 4.52 -19.40
CA ALA A 280 3.56 4.42 -18.10
C ALA A 280 4.11 5.45 -17.11
N PHE A 281 5.43 5.61 -17.01
CA PHE A 281 6.05 6.65 -16.16
C PHE A 281 5.73 8.05 -16.67
N SER A 282 5.75 8.27 -17.98
CA SER A 282 5.34 9.54 -18.59
C SER A 282 3.88 9.87 -18.29
N CYS A 283 3.00 8.87 -18.28
CA CYS A 283 1.59 9.03 -17.91
C CYS A 283 1.44 9.50 -16.45
N ILE A 284 2.16 8.88 -15.52
CA ILE A 284 2.17 9.29 -14.10
C ILE A 284 2.72 10.72 -13.97
N TYR A 285 3.82 11.02 -14.62
CA TYR A 285 4.43 12.37 -14.62
C TYR A 285 3.46 13.43 -15.17
N ASN A 286 2.82 13.14 -16.30
CA ASN A 286 1.82 14.03 -16.90
C ASN A 286 0.60 14.18 -15.96
N GLY A 287 0.18 13.09 -15.31
CA GLY A 287 -0.85 13.13 -14.28
C GLY A 287 -0.51 14.09 -13.14
N LEU A 288 0.72 14.04 -12.63
CA LEU A 288 1.20 14.94 -11.58
C LEU A 288 1.24 16.41 -12.08
N LYS A 289 1.68 16.65 -13.32
CA LYS A 289 1.77 17.98 -13.90
C LYS A 289 0.42 18.63 -14.18
N THR A 290 -0.58 17.82 -14.50
CA THR A 290 -1.94 18.28 -14.86
C THR A 290 -2.94 18.20 -13.71
N LEU A 291 -2.48 17.99 -12.46
CA LEU A 291 -3.34 17.89 -11.28
C LEU A 291 -4.15 19.19 -11.08
N PRO A 292 -5.49 19.10 -10.97
CA PRO A 292 -6.30 20.21 -10.52
C PRO A 292 -5.91 20.64 -9.11
N ARG A 293 -6.09 21.91 -8.81
CA ARG A 293 -5.69 22.51 -7.53
C ARG A 293 -6.19 21.72 -6.30
N ALA A 294 -7.43 21.28 -6.31
CA ALA A 294 -8.01 20.51 -5.20
C ALA A 294 -7.26 19.18 -4.97
N LEU A 295 -6.96 18.46 -6.05
CA LEU A 295 -6.25 17.18 -5.97
C LEU A 295 -4.75 17.37 -5.67
N ALA A 296 -4.13 18.45 -6.17
CA ALA A 296 -2.75 18.79 -5.81
C ALA A 296 -2.60 19.10 -4.31
N ILE A 297 -3.57 19.84 -3.74
CA ILE A 297 -3.61 20.08 -2.28
C ILE A 297 -3.82 18.77 -1.51
N TYR A 298 -4.69 17.89 -2.00
CA TYR A 298 -4.90 16.58 -1.40
C TYR A 298 -3.62 15.71 -1.43
N CYS A 299 -2.89 15.72 -2.55
CA CYS A 299 -1.58 15.05 -2.66
C CYS A 299 -0.56 15.62 -1.65
N LEU A 300 -0.56 16.93 -1.42
CA LEU A 300 0.31 17.55 -0.42
C LEU A 300 -0.06 17.14 1.00
N VAL A 301 -1.36 17.10 1.32
CA VAL A 301 -1.85 16.57 2.61
C VAL A 301 -1.42 15.11 2.77
N LEU A 302 -1.66 14.28 1.75
CA LEU A 302 -1.28 12.87 1.75
C LEU A 302 0.24 12.69 1.94
N LEU A 303 1.06 13.49 1.29
CA LEU A 303 2.52 13.47 1.46
C LEU A 303 2.91 13.75 2.91
N CYS A 304 2.35 14.78 3.54
CA CYS A 304 2.61 15.11 4.94
C CYS A 304 2.17 13.97 5.88
N ILE A 305 0.99 13.40 5.64
CA ILE A 305 0.44 12.30 6.43
C ILE A 305 1.30 11.04 6.26
N GLN A 306 1.71 10.71 5.04
CA GLN A 306 2.50 9.51 4.80
C GLN A 306 3.96 9.63 5.29
N PHE A 307 4.53 10.83 5.25
CA PHE A 307 5.78 11.09 5.97
C PHE A 307 5.62 10.79 7.46
N GLY A 308 4.57 11.36 8.09
CA GLY A 308 4.34 11.19 9.53
C GLY A 308 4.02 9.76 9.94
N PHE A 309 3.20 9.05 9.17
CA PHE A 309 2.88 7.65 9.43
C PHE A 309 4.12 6.77 9.32
N THR A 310 4.93 6.96 8.28
CA THR A 310 6.15 6.17 8.06
C THR A 310 7.21 6.44 9.11
N ALA A 311 7.29 7.68 9.62
CA ALA A 311 8.19 8.05 10.71
C ALA A 311 7.94 7.21 11.98
N TYR A 312 6.69 6.92 12.27
CA TYR A 312 6.32 5.99 13.33
C TYR A 312 6.40 4.53 12.86
N ASN A 313 5.66 4.16 11.81
CA ASN A 313 5.47 2.76 11.41
C ASN A 313 6.78 2.08 10.99
N GLY A 314 7.69 2.81 10.32
CA GLY A 314 9.02 2.33 9.96
C GLY A 314 9.95 2.11 11.17
N ASN A 315 9.67 2.77 12.27
CA ASN A 315 10.53 2.76 13.47
C ASN A 315 9.83 2.22 14.72
N LYS A 316 8.59 1.74 14.62
CA LYS A 316 7.73 1.43 15.77
C LYS A 316 8.35 0.44 16.76
N GLY A 317 9.03 -0.58 16.27
CA GLY A 317 9.68 -1.56 17.13
C GLY A 317 10.87 -0.95 17.89
N GLN A 318 11.71 -0.18 17.20
CA GLN A 318 12.83 0.52 17.81
C GLN A 318 12.38 1.62 18.76
N PHE A 319 11.32 2.39 18.38
CA PHE A 319 10.76 3.42 19.23
C PHE A 319 10.21 2.83 20.53
N PHE A 320 9.37 1.82 20.48
CA PHE A 320 8.85 1.19 21.70
C PHE A 320 9.96 0.46 22.45
N GLY A 321 10.80 -0.34 21.77
CA GLY A 321 11.83 -1.12 22.42
C GLY A 321 12.93 -0.29 23.07
N ILE A 322 13.40 0.76 22.41
CA ILE A 322 14.54 1.57 22.88
C ILE A 322 14.07 2.80 23.67
N GLU A 323 13.15 3.61 23.09
CA GLU A 323 12.82 4.91 23.67
C GLU A 323 11.78 4.81 24.80
N VAL A 324 10.79 3.91 24.67
CA VAL A 324 9.71 3.74 25.66
C VAL A 324 10.12 2.76 26.76
N TYR A 325 10.63 1.58 26.39
CA TYR A 325 11.02 0.53 27.34
C TYR A 325 12.47 0.66 27.83
N GLY A 326 13.31 1.49 27.21
CA GLY A 326 14.71 1.68 27.59
C GLY A 326 15.60 0.47 27.29
N GLY A 327 15.21 -0.36 26.31
CA GLY A 327 15.91 -1.58 25.96
C GLY A 327 17.12 -1.37 25.04
N ASN A 328 17.89 -2.45 24.85
CA ASN A 328 19.03 -2.52 23.93
C ASN A 328 18.74 -3.53 22.82
N SER A 329 18.85 -3.08 21.57
CA SER A 329 18.54 -3.92 20.39
C SER A 329 19.70 -4.87 20.02
N THR A 330 20.92 -4.62 20.47
CA THR A 330 22.11 -5.36 20.03
C THR A 330 21.99 -6.85 20.36
N ASP A 331 22.05 -7.72 19.35
CA ASP A 331 21.92 -9.18 19.45
C ASP A 331 20.66 -9.67 20.21
N ALA A 332 19.62 -8.82 20.30
CA ALA A 332 18.38 -9.17 20.99
C ALA A 332 17.59 -10.30 20.29
N ASP A 333 17.87 -10.60 19.02
CA ASP A 333 17.28 -11.70 18.25
C ASP A 333 17.78 -13.10 18.68
N ILE A 334 19.00 -13.20 19.21
CA ILE A 334 19.59 -14.46 19.63
C ILE A 334 19.72 -14.61 21.16
N CYS A 335 19.34 -13.60 21.92
CA CYS A 335 19.57 -13.56 23.36
C CYS A 335 18.95 -14.76 24.12
N LYS A 336 17.83 -15.32 23.63
CA LYS A 336 17.23 -16.53 24.23
C LYS A 336 18.13 -17.78 24.19
N GLN A 337 19.13 -17.78 23.30
CA GLN A 337 20.09 -18.90 23.21
C GLN A 337 21.24 -18.77 24.25
N THR A 338 21.50 -17.53 24.70
CA THR A 338 22.66 -17.20 25.57
C THR A 338 22.29 -16.63 26.93
N HIS A 339 21.03 -16.49 27.28
CA HIS A 339 20.40 -15.67 28.31
C HIS A 339 20.32 -14.19 27.92
N CYS A 340 19.09 -13.70 27.86
CA CYS A 340 18.83 -12.29 27.62
C CYS A 340 19.28 -11.43 28.80
N THR A 341 19.88 -10.28 28.52
CA THR A 341 20.00 -9.21 29.50
C THR A 341 18.64 -8.55 29.74
N GLU A 342 18.45 -7.90 30.88
CA GLU A 342 17.22 -7.16 31.19
C GLU A 342 16.89 -6.11 30.11
N GLU A 343 17.92 -5.42 29.60
CA GLU A 343 17.76 -4.44 28.52
C GLU A 343 17.32 -5.07 27.20
N GLN A 344 17.78 -6.30 26.86
CA GLN A 344 17.35 -7.02 25.68
C GLN A 344 15.91 -7.54 25.83
N GLU A 345 15.50 -7.96 27.02
CA GLU A 345 14.11 -8.32 27.31
C GLU A 345 13.18 -7.12 27.15
N HIS A 346 13.55 -5.96 27.71
CA HIS A 346 12.81 -4.71 27.55
C HIS A 346 12.64 -4.35 26.06
N TYR A 347 13.72 -4.50 25.25
CA TYR A 347 13.61 -4.27 23.81
C TYR A 347 12.61 -5.22 23.15
N ASN A 348 12.67 -6.49 23.45
CA ASN A 348 11.78 -7.51 22.87
C ASN A 348 10.31 -7.29 23.27
N ASP A 349 10.05 -6.91 24.53
CA ASP A 349 8.72 -6.58 25.03
C ASP A 349 8.16 -5.36 24.33
N GLY A 350 8.97 -4.30 24.14
CA GLY A 350 8.55 -3.12 23.40
C GLY A 350 8.21 -3.42 21.94
N VAL A 351 9.02 -4.26 21.26
CA VAL A 351 8.75 -4.72 19.90
C VAL A 351 7.46 -5.55 19.82
N GLN A 352 7.22 -6.42 20.81
CA GLN A 352 5.98 -7.21 20.89
C GLN A 352 4.75 -6.31 21.07
N ILE A 353 4.81 -5.31 21.93
CA ILE A 353 3.70 -4.36 22.11
C ILE A 353 3.45 -3.58 20.82
N ALA A 354 4.49 -3.07 20.16
CA ALA A 354 4.36 -2.30 18.94
C ALA A 354 3.76 -3.09 17.77
N GLY A 355 4.35 -4.25 17.46
CA GLY A 355 3.97 -5.07 16.31
C GLY A 355 2.82 -6.05 16.57
N GLY A 356 2.56 -6.38 17.84
CA GLY A 356 1.50 -7.29 18.27
C GLY A 356 0.24 -6.53 18.66
N LEU A 357 0.15 -6.14 19.94
CA LEU A 357 -1.06 -5.53 20.50
C LEU A 357 -1.49 -4.24 19.76
N THR A 358 -0.54 -3.34 19.54
CA THR A 358 -0.81 -2.02 18.93
C THR A 358 -1.30 -2.18 17.49
N ASP A 359 -0.60 -2.98 16.67
CA ASP A 359 -1.00 -3.23 15.27
C ASP A 359 -2.32 -3.98 15.17
N LEU A 360 -2.60 -4.91 16.11
CA LEU A 360 -3.88 -5.62 16.15
C LEU A 360 -5.04 -4.64 16.38
N LEU A 361 -4.92 -3.80 17.43
CA LEU A 361 -5.94 -2.80 17.74
C LEU A 361 -6.09 -1.75 16.64
N PHE A 362 -4.97 -1.32 16.03
CA PHE A 362 -4.96 -0.41 14.88
C PHE A 362 -5.77 -0.97 13.72
N ASN A 363 -5.54 -2.23 13.32
CA ASN A 363 -6.27 -2.85 12.22
C ASN A 363 -7.75 -3.06 12.54
N VAL A 364 -8.10 -3.45 13.77
CA VAL A 364 -9.49 -3.60 14.20
C VAL A 364 -10.21 -2.26 14.18
N LEU A 365 -9.62 -1.20 14.75
CA LEU A 365 -10.21 0.14 14.74
C LEU A 365 -10.36 0.67 13.32
N GLY A 366 -9.35 0.52 12.46
CA GLY A 366 -9.40 0.94 11.05
C GLY A 366 -10.52 0.26 10.28
N TYR A 367 -10.70 -1.04 10.51
CA TYR A 367 -11.81 -1.81 9.92
C TYR A 367 -13.18 -1.30 10.38
N LEU A 368 -13.39 -1.14 11.69
CA LEU A 368 -14.65 -0.64 12.26
C LEU A 368 -14.95 0.78 11.79
N TYR A 369 -13.95 1.64 11.77
CA TYR A 369 -14.09 3.02 11.31
C TYR A 369 -14.47 3.13 9.83
N SER A 370 -13.99 2.21 9.00
CA SER A 370 -14.32 2.19 7.57
C SER A 370 -15.83 2.05 7.30
N TRP A 371 -16.59 1.43 8.20
CA TRP A 371 -18.06 1.36 8.12
C TRP A 371 -18.74 2.68 8.47
N VAL A 372 -18.13 3.48 9.32
CA VAL A 372 -18.67 4.77 9.79
C VAL A 372 -18.31 5.91 8.82
N LEU A 373 -17.17 5.78 8.12
CA LEU A 373 -16.61 6.81 7.26
C LEU A 373 -17.59 7.35 6.20
N PRO A 374 -18.36 6.54 5.45
CA PRO A 374 -19.32 7.05 4.46
C PRO A 374 -20.39 7.94 5.10
N VAL A 375 -20.86 7.58 6.30
CA VAL A 375 -21.85 8.37 7.03
C VAL A 375 -21.28 9.71 7.49
N LEU A 376 -20.00 9.73 7.93
CA LEU A 376 -19.31 10.97 8.30
C LEU A 376 -19.12 11.88 7.09
N VAL A 377 -18.71 11.34 5.94
CA VAL A 377 -18.56 12.12 4.71
C VAL A 377 -19.90 12.69 4.25
N TYR A 378 -20.98 11.91 4.32
CA TYR A 378 -22.31 12.38 3.97
C TYR A 378 -22.77 13.56 4.85
N ARG A 379 -22.51 13.49 6.16
CA ARG A 379 -22.96 14.51 7.13
C ARG A 379 -22.08 15.75 7.19
N LEU A 380 -20.76 15.56 7.17
CA LEU A 380 -19.77 16.62 7.44
C LEU A 380 -19.09 17.13 6.17
N GLY A 381 -19.15 16.38 5.07
CA GLY A 381 -18.38 16.64 3.87
C GLY A 381 -16.93 16.16 3.97
N ALA A 382 -16.34 15.79 2.81
CA ALA A 382 -15.00 15.22 2.73
C ALA A 382 -13.90 16.13 3.31
N ARG A 383 -14.00 17.45 3.10
CA ARG A 383 -13.05 18.44 3.63
C ARG A 383 -12.90 18.34 5.15
N TRP A 384 -14.01 18.41 5.88
CA TRP A 384 -14.00 18.37 7.35
C TRP A 384 -13.58 17.02 7.89
N VAL A 385 -14.03 15.94 7.23
CA VAL A 385 -13.65 14.57 7.61
C VAL A 385 -12.13 14.37 7.47
N VAL A 386 -11.51 14.79 6.36
CA VAL A 386 -10.04 14.72 6.18
C VAL A 386 -9.32 15.57 7.22
N THR A 387 -9.78 16.82 7.45
CA THR A 387 -9.12 17.74 8.39
C THR A 387 -9.13 17.17 9.82
N VAL A 388 -10.29 16.73 10.30
CA VAL A 388 -10.43 16.16 11.65
C VAL A 388 -9.67 14.83 11.77
N ALA A 389 -9.72 13.99 10.74
CA ALA A 389 -9.01 12.71 10.71
C ALA A 389 -7.48 12.86 10.75
N CYS A 390 -6.89 13.98 10.36
CA CYS A 390 -5.45 14.22 10.48
C CYS A 390 -5.00 14.50 11.94
N ILE A 391 -5.91 14.91 12.83
CA ILE A 391 -5.58 15.28 14.23
C ILE A 391 -5.02 14.11 15.04
N PRO A 392 -5.59 12.88 15.01
CA PRO A 392 -5.03 11.75 15.74
C PRO A 392 -3.56 11.48 15.42
N GLN A 393 -3.17 11.60 14.15
CA GLN A 393 -1.78 11.36 13.76
C GLN A 393 -0.84 12.51 14.18
N ALA A 394 -1.33 13.73 14.31
CA ALA A 394 -0.56 14.82 14.86
C ALA A 394 -0.17 14.59 16.35
N LEU A 395 -0.94 13.77 17.08
CA LEU A 395 -0.61 13.39 18.46
C LEU A 395 0.68 12.56 18.58
N LEU A 396 1.25 12.07 17.47
CA LEU A 396 2.59 11.48 17.48
C LEU A 396 3.66 12.44 18.01
N MET A 397 3.46 13.77 17.91
CA MET A 397 4.34 14.74 18.56
C MET A 397 4.37 14.59 20.09
N VAL A 398 3.22 14.30 20.68
CA VAL A 398 3.08 14.09 22.12
C VAL A 398 3.69 12.75 22.50
N MET A 399 3.33 11.70 21.75
CA MET A 399 3.82 10.33 21.95
C MET A 399 5.35 10.25 21.97
N ALA A 400 6.04 11.05 21.17
CA ALA A 400 7.49 11.04 21.08
C ALA A 400 8.20 11.25 22.45
N PHE A 401 7.52 11.85 23.45
CA PHE A 401 8.11 12.21 24.74
C PHE A 401 7.36 11.66 25.97
N THR A 402 6.24 10.96 25.80
CA THR A 402 5.38 10.54 26.92
C THR A 402 5.93 9.35 27.70
N LYS A 403 6.53 8.36 27.07
CA LYS A 403 7.04 7.10 27.67
C LYS A 403 5.98 6.35 28.50
N VAL A 404 4.69 6.61 28.27
CA VAL A 404 3.57 5.93 28.93
C VAL A 404 2.95 4.96 27.92
N VAL A 405 3.26 3.69 28.03
CA VAL A 405 2.88 2.62 27.08
C VAL A 405 1.40 2.68 26.71
N ALA A 406 0.50 2.77 27.68
CA ALA A 406 -0.94 2.79 27.43
C ALA A 406 -1.39 3.99 26.59
N LEU A 407 -0.81 5.19 26.85
CA LEU A 407 -1.09 6.40 26.09
C LEU A 407 -0.51 6.31 24.69
N ASP A 408 0.71 5.80 24.57
CA ASP A 408 1.41 5.63 23.29
C ASP A 408 0.65 4.65 22.38
N VAL A 409 0.22 3.51 22.91
CA VAL A 409 -0.65 2.55 22.22
C VAL A 409 -1.96 3.21 21.77
N LEU A 410 -2.62 3.97 22.66
CA LEU A 410 -3.87 4.66 22.32
C LEU A 410 -3.68 5.66 21.17
N ILE A 411 -2.63 6.48 21.22
CA ILE A 411 -2.33 7.46 20.18
C ILE A 411 -2.13 6.74 18.84
N VAL A 412 -1.33 5.69 18.80
CA VAL A 412 -1.10 4.93 17.57
C VAL A 412 -2.37 4.30 17.03
N VAL A 413 -3.16 3.66 17.88
CA VAL A 413 -4.43 3.04 17.47
C VAL A 413 -5.36 4.08 16.85
N LEU A 414 -5.42 5.30 17.40
CA LEU A 414 -6.22 6.39 16.83
C LEU A 414 -5.72 6.85 15.45
N THR A 415 -4.43 6.67 15.11
CA THR A 415 -3.93 7.00 13.76
C THR A 415 -4.55 6.13 12.67
N ALA A 416 -5.18 5.00 13.01
CA ALA A 416 -5.96 4.20 12.08
C ALA A 416 -7.10 5.00 11.41
N ILE A 417 -7.70 5.95 12.15
CA ILE A 417 -8.71 6.88 11.63
C ILE A 417 -8.12 7.73 10.49
N THR A 418 -6.92 8.27 10.72
CA THR A 418 -6.21 9.06 9.71
C THR A 418 -5.94 8.23 8.46
N GLN A 419 -5.33 7.06 8.62
CA GLN A 419 -4.94 6.20 7.50
C GLN A 419 -6.16 5.71 6.72
N ALA A 420 -7.19 5.22 7.40
CA ALA A 420 -8.42 4.78 6.76
C ALA A 420 -9.08 5.91 5.95
N THR A 421 -9.13 7.14 6.50
CA THR A 421 -9.74 8.29 5.82
C THR A 421 -8.98 8.66 4.55
N VAL A 422 -7.66 8.85 4.65
CA VAL A 422 -6.89 9.37 3.50
C VAL A 422 -6.79 8.35 2.36
N PHE A 423 -6.79 7.05 2.64
CA PHE A 423 -6.79 6.04 1.58
C PHE A 423 -8.17 5.78 0.98
N ALA A 424 -9.23 5.75 1.81
CA ALA A 424 -10.58 5.49 1.31
C ALA A 424 -11.10 6.61 0.40
N LEU A 425 -10.67 7.86 0.64
CA LEU A 425 -11.15 9.02 -0.12
C LEU A 425 -10.39 9.28 -1.43
N ILE A 426 -9.30 8.57 -1.75
CA ILE A 426 -8.53 8.79 -2.97
C ILE A 426 -9.41 8.68 -4.21
N VAL A 427 -10.07 7.55 -4.41
CA VAL A 427 -10.88 7.29 -5.60
C VAL A 427 -12.14 8.16 -5.63
N PRO A 428 -12.92 8.28 -4.54
CA PRO A 428 -14.09 9.17 -4.51
C PRO A 428 -13.76 10.63 -4.85
N ILE A 429 -12.67 11.18 -4.32
CA ILE A 429 -12.24 12.56 -4.63
C ILE A 429 -11.88 12.70 -6.11
N ILE A 430 -11.16 11.74 -6.69
CA ILE A 430 -10.81 11.76 -8.11
C ILE A 430 -12.07 11.72 -8.98
N ILE A 431 -13.02 10.84 -8.67
CA ILE A 431 -14.29 10.75 -9.39
C ILE A 431 -15.11 12.03 -9.23
N HIS A 432 -15.14 12.62 -8.04
CA HIS A 432 -15.83 13.88 -7.79
C HIS A 432 -15.25 15.05 -8.63
N VAL A 433 -13.94 15.10 -8.80
CA VAL A 433 -13.24 16.17 -9.54
C VAL A 433 -13.33 15.99 -11.06
N PHE A 434 -13.28 14.76 -11.58
CA PHE A 434 -13.17 14.46 -13.01
C PHE A 434 -14.37 13.73 -13.60
N GLY A 435 -15.32 13.30 -12.78
CA GLY A 435 -16.36 12.37 -13.22
C GLY A 435 -15.79 10.95 -13.47
N THR A 436 -16.57 10.11 -14.12
CA THR A 436 -16.20 8.73 -14.49
C THR A 436 -15.36 8.65 -15.77
N SER A 437 -14.51 9.64 -16.04
CA SER A 437 -13.73 9.73 -17.27
C SER A 437 -12.62 8.68 -17.36
N ALA A 438 -12.12 8.44 -18.58
CA ALA A 438 -11.07 7.44 -18.89
C ALA A 438 -9.70 7.68 -18.18
N HIS A 439 -9.52 8.80 -17.47
CA HIS A 439 -8.24 9.20 -16.88
C HIS A 439 -8.11 8.92 -15.37
N VAL A 440 -9.13 8.32 -14.74
CA VAL A 440 -9.12 8.03 -13.28
C VAL A 440 -7.86 7.25 -12.87
N GLY A 441 -7.46 6.22 -13.62
CA GLY A 441 -6.27 5.42 -13.33
C GLY A 441 -4.96 6.22 -13.31
N MET A 442 -4.81 7.21 -14.21
CA MET A 442 -3.66 8.11 -14.25
C MET A 442 -3.55 8.93 -12.95
N TYR A 443 -4.65 9.50 -12.50
CA TYR A 443 -4.68 10.31 -11.28
C TYR A 443 -4.55 9.47 -9.99
N VAL A 444 -5.09 8.26 -9.96
CA VAL A 444 -4.83 7.30 -8.87
C VAL A 444 -3.33 7.00 -8.78
N GLY A 445 -2.66 6.77 -9.93
CA GLY A 445 -1.21 6.58 -9.98
C GLY A 445 -0.43 7.81 -9.49
N ALA A 446 -0.85 9.02 -9.88
CA ALA A 446 -0.25 10.27 -9.43
C ALA A 446 -0.39 10.47 -7.91
N VAL A 447 -1.57 10.22 -7.35
CA VAL A 447 -1.81 10.29 -5.89
C VAL A 447 -1.00 9.24 -5.14
N ASN A 448 -0.91 8.01 -5.66
CA ASN A 448 -0.08 6.97 -5.05
C ASN A 448 1.42 7.32 -5.11
N SER A 449 1.86 8.04 -6.12
CA SER A 449 3.23 8.56 -6.17
C SER A 449 3.50 9.57 -5.05
N ALA A 450 2.54 10.44 -4.70
CA ALA A 450 2.65 11.34 -3.55
C ALA A 450 2.78 10.57 -2.22
N ASN A 451 2.04 9.45 -2.07
CA ASN A 451 2.18 8.53 -0.94
C ASN A 451 3.63 8.00 -0.84
N CYS A 452 4.15 7.41 -1.90
CA CYS A 452 5.51 6.84 -1.90
C CYS A 452 6.60 7.92 -1.69
N VAL A 453 6.42 9.12 -2.26
CA VAL A 453 7.34 10.24 -2.06
C VAL A 453 7.37 10.68 -0.60
N GLY A 454 6.21 10.75 0.09
CA GLY A 454 6.15 11.06 1.52
C GLY A 454 6.95 10.05 2.37
N GLN A 455 6.81 8.76 2.08
CA GLN A 455 7.56 7.69 2.73
C GLN A 455 9.07 7.78 2.45
N LEU A 456 9.43 8.03 1.17
CA LEU A 456 10.83 8.18 0.75
C LEU A 456 11.50 9.33 1.49
N PHE A 457 10.87 10.50 1.54
CA PHE A 457 11.38 11.67 2.27
C PHE A 457 11.57 11.37 3.75
N ASN A 458 10.65 10.61 4.37
CA ASN A 458 10.81 10.23 5.75
C ASN A 458 12.10 9.44 5.98
N PHE A 459 12.38 8.41 5.17
CA PHE A 459 13.59 7.59 5.38
C PHE A 459 14.89 8.37 5.11
N VAL A 460 14.91 9.26 4.09
CA VAL A 460 16.06 10.12 3.81
C VAL A 460 16.33 11.07 4.97
N VAL A 461 15.31 11.78 5.43
CA VAL A 461 15.44 12.72 6.56
C VAL A 461 15.66 11.96 7.87
N GLY A 462 14.95 10.83 8.07
CA GLY A 462 15.05 9.97 9.22
C GLY A 462 16.47 9.46 9.48
N THR A 463 17.22 9.19 8.40
CA THR A 463 18.65 8.78 8.51
C THR A 463 19.47 9.77 9.34
N ALA A 464 19.25 11.07 9.18
CA ALA A 464 19.95 12.08 9.96
C ALA A 464 19.32 12.28 11.37
N LEU A 465 18.00 12.18 11.46
CA LEU A 465 17.27 12.42 12.70
C LEU A 465 17.54 11.36 13.78
N VAL A 466 17.66 10.08 13.39
CA VAL A 466 17.89 8.97 14.35
C VAL A 466 19.29 9.00 14.97
N GLU A 467 20.26 9.68 14.36
CA GLU A 467 21.62 9.82 14.89
C GLU A 467 21.74 10.93 15.94
N THR A 468 20.68 11.69 16.19
CA THR A 468 20.67 12.72 17.24
C THR A 468 20.53 12.08 18.64
N SER A 469 20.74 12.88 19.66
CA SER A 469 20.57 12.45 21.07
C SER A 469 19.14 12.04 21.43
N LEU A 470 18.16 12.41 20.63
CA LEU A 470 16.75 12.04 20.78
C LEU A 470 16.40 10.70 20.10
N GLY A 471 17.34 10.09 19.38
CA GLY A 471 17.17 8.79 18.75
C GLY A 471 15.92 8.68 17.89
N TYR A 472 15.15 7.62 18.08
CA TYR A 472 13.92 7.35 17.33
C TYR A 472 12.74 8.24 17.74
N ALA A 473 12.81 8.95 18.85
CA ALA A 473 11.77 9.91 19.24
C ALA A 473 11.69 11.11 18.28
N LEU A 474 12.84 11.56 17.75
CA LEU A 474 12.87 12.73 16.88
C LEU A 474 12.17 12.52 15.53
N PRO A 475 12.37 11.42 14.77
CA PRO A 475 11.58 11.13 13.58
C PRO A 475 10.07 11.09 13.87
N VAL A 476 9.66 10.46 14.97
CA VAL A 476 8.24 10.37 15.37
C VAL A 476 7.66 11.75 15.67
N PHE A 477 8.40 12.61 16.37
CA PHE A 477 8.01 13.99 16.63
C PHE A 477 7.84 14.80 15.34
N VAL A 478 8.84 14.77 14.46
CA VAL A 478 8.80 15.46 13.16
C VAL A 478 7.67 14.93 12.31
N GLY A 479 7.42 13.62 12.34
CA GLY A 479 6.29 12.98 11.67
C GLY A 479 4.94 13.49 12.14
N GLY A 480 4.76 13.62 13.46
CA GLY A 480 3.57 14.23 14.07
C GLY A 480 3.41 15.70 13.66
N ALA A 481 4.50 16.48 13.66
CA ALA A 481 4.50 17.89 13.27
C ALA A 481 4.10 18.08 11.80
N LEU A 482 4.60 17.24 10.90
CA LEU A 482 4.18 17.27 9.49
C LEU A 482 2.73 16.82 9.31
N SER A 483 2.25 15.87 10.12
CA SER A 483 0.83 15.48 10.12
C SER A 483 -0.07 16.64 10.59
N PHE A 484 0.38 17.40 11.57
CA PHE A 484 -0.31 18.63 12.01
C PHE A 484 -0.30 19.70 10.91
N LEU A 485 0.82 19.88 10.22
CA LEU A 485 0.89 20.76 9.05
C LEU A 485 -0.09 20.29 7.95
N GLY A 486 -0.19 18.99 7.70
CA GLY A 486 -1.18 18.40 6.80
C GLY A 486 -2.63 18.74 7.20
N ALA A 487 -2.94 18.70 8.50
CA ALA A 487 -4.24 19.14 9.00
C ALA A 487 -4.50 20.62 8.73
N ILE A 488 -3.52 21.49 8.95
CA ILE A 488 -3.63 22.94 8.65
C ILE A 488 -3.83 23.17 7.16
N ILE A 489 -3.05 22.51 6.29
CA ILE A 489 -3.19 22.61 4.84
C ILE A 489 -4.58 22.16 4.40
N SER A 490 -5.09 21.04 4.96
CA SER A 490 -6.44 20.56 4.69
C SER A 490 -7.49 21.60 5.11
N LEU A 491 -7.37 22.16 6.32
CA LEU A 491 -8.29 23.14 6.84
C LEU A 491 -8.36 24.41 6.01
N VAL A 492 -7.20 24.93 5.58
CA VAL A 492 -7.10 26.25 4.92
C VAL A 492 -7.32 26.14 3.40
N ALA A 493 -6.71 25.15 2.77
CA ALA A 493 -6.57 25.08 1.33
C ALA A 493 -7.44 24.04 0.63
N LEU A 494 -7.83 22.95 1.33
CA LEU A 494 -8.63 21.88 0.72
C LEU A 494 -10.09 22.36 0.57
N ARG A 495 -10.49 22.62 -0.67
CA ARG A 495 -11.86 23.05 -1.01
C ARG A 495 -12.51 21.96 -1.87
N ILE A 496 -13.16 21.00 -1.21
CA ILE A 496 -13.88 19.87 -1.83
C ILE A 496 -15.23 19.80 -1.15
N ASP A 497 -16.30 20.13 -1.91
CA ASP A 497 -17.69 20.05 -1.45
C ASP A 497 -18.28 18.70 -1.87
N MET A 498 -17.74 17.63 -1.32
CA MET A 498 -18.18 16.25 -1.57
C MET A 498 -18.86 15.68 -0.33
N HIS A 499 -20.12 15.28 -0.48
CA HIS A 499 -20.96 14.66 0.55
C HIS A 499 -21.41 13.24 0.19
N SER A 500 -20.79 12.60 -0.82
CA SER A 500 -21.05 11.20 -1.22
C SER A 500 -19.74 10.46 -1.47
N MET A 501 -19.74 9.14 -1.20
CA MET A 501 -18.63 8.24 -1.49
C MET A 501 -19.06 7.19 -2.53
#